data_2c69319eada19a62fc2a3706cba89fd8
#
_entry.id   2c69319eada19a62fc2a3706cba89fd8
#
_cell.length_a   1.000
_cell.length_b   1.000
_cell.length_c   1.000
_cell.angle_alpha   90.00
_cell.angle_beta   90.00
_cell.angle_gamma   90.00
#
_symmetry.space_group_name_H-M   'P 1'
#
loop_
_entity.id
_entity.type
_entity.pdbx_description
1 polymer ?
#
loop_
_entity_poly.entity_id
_entity_poly.type
_entity_poly.pdbx_seq_one_letter_code
_entity_poly.pdbx_strand_id
1 'polypeptide(L)'
;MLLAVVLLAACSKPAPPQLSQGTLLPSAKPVADFQLTDHRGQPFTLENLRDNWTFAFFGYTHCPDVCPTSMAMLAQVQRKLEQQDGLDKLPQVVFVSVDPERDTTALLSQFVPYFHPGFIGASGDQQNTLSLTRQLGILYGKTGDSAADNYLVDHSAAIILLDPDGAFRAVFGVPHDADLIANDFLAIKNYYEATQ
;
A
#
# COMPACT_ATOMS: atom_id res chain seq x y z
N MET A 1 -33.61 -0.87 52.40
CA MET A 1 -33.18 -1.76 51.30
C MET A 1 -32.72 -0.88 50.15
N LEU A 2 -31.40 -0.68 50.01
CA LEU A 2 -30.81 0.10 48.89
C LEU A 2 -30.58 -0.89 47.75
N LEU A 3 -31.25 -0.65 46.62
CA LEU A 3 -31.06 -1.38 45.37
C LEU A 3 -29.85 -0.83 44.65
N ALA A 4 -28.72 -1.53 44.64
CA ALA A 4 -27.52 -1.15 43.85
C ALA A 4 -27.79 -1.52 42.40
N VAL A 5 -28.00 -0.50 41.55
CA VAL A 5 -28.07 -0.67 40.11
C VAL A 5 -26.63 -0.77 39.57
N VAL A 6 -26.22 -1.99 39.20
CA VAL A 6 -24.97 -2.26 38.51
C VAL A 6 -25.15 -1.90 37.03
N LEU A 7 -24.62 -0.75 36.62
CA LEU A 7 -24.53 -0.38 35.23
C LEU A 7 -23.46 -1.26 34.55
N LEU A 8 -23.89 -2.28 33.82
CA LEU A 8 -23.05 -3.03 32.88
C LEU A 8 -22.75 -2.13 31.69
N ALA A 9 -21.56 -1.49 31.69
CA ALA A 9 -21.03 -0.83 30.51
C ALA A 9 -20.73 -1.91 29.48
N ALA A 10 -21.62 -2.09 28.49
CA ALA A 10 -21.37 -2.95 27.36
C ALA A 10 -20.27 -2.28 26.52
N CYS A 11 -19.05 -2.82 26.52
CA CYS A 11 -17.99 -2.48 25.57
C CYS A 11 -18.44 -2.95 24.18
N SER A 12 -19.21 -2.13 23.47
CA SER A 12 -19.49 -2.38 22.06
C SER A 12 -18.24 -2.04 21.23
N LYS A 13 -17.79 -2.98 20.39
CA LYS A 13 -16.72 -2.69 19.42
C LYS A 13 -17.16 -1.53 18.53
N PRO A 14 -16.26 -0.60 18.21
CA PRO A 14 -16.58 0.51 17.29
C PRO A 14 -17.04 -0.04 15.93
N ALA A 15 -17.98 0.66 15.31
CA ALA A 15 -18.42 0.32 13.98
C ALA A 15 -17.30 0.65 12.95
N PRO A 16 -17.16 -0.13 11.87
CA PRO A 16 -16.23 0.18 10.79
C PRO A 16 -16.49 1.58 10.22
N PRO A 17 -15.43 2.33 9.86
CA PRO A 17 -15.60 3.65 9.25
C PRO A 17 -16.27 3.55 7.88
N GLN A 18 -17.04 4.57 7.55
CA GLN A 18 -17.50 4.79 6.19
C GLN A 18 -16.40 5.53 5.41
N LEU A 19 -15.91 4.91 4.36
CA LEU A 19 -14.84 5.44 3.53
C LEU A 19 -15.40 6.12 2.29
N SER A 20 -14.71 7.15 1.83
CA SER A 20 -15.12 7.93 0.66
C SER A 20 -14.62 7.31 -0.65
N GLN A 21 -13.45 6.72 -0.62
CA GLN A 21 -12.79 6.12 -1.80
C GLN A 21 -12.30 4.70 -1.53
N GLY A 22 -11.81 4.43 -0.33
CA GLY A 22 -11.28 3.14 0.06
C GLY A 22 -12.35 2.08 0.29
N THR A 23 -11.96 0.83 0.17
CA THR A 23 -12.75 -0.32 0.61
C THR A 23 -11.99 -1.02 1.73
N LEU A 24 -12.52 -0.92 2.95
CA LEU A 24 -11.99 -1.66 4.11
C LEU A 24 -12.39 -3.12 3.99
N LEU A 25 -11.45 -4.03 4.16
CA LEU A 25 -11.75 -5.46 4.20
C LEU A 25 -12.51 -5.81 5.48
N PRO A 26 -13.51 -6.70 5.43
CA PRO A 26 -14.26 -7.14 6.62
C PRO A 26 -13.34 -7.74 7.71
N SER A 27 -12.24 -8.37 7.30
CA SER A 27 -11.13 -8.80 8.15
C SER A 27 -9.82 -8.61 7.39
N ALA A 28 -8.76 -8.20 8.08
CA ALA A 28 -7.45 -8.12 7.48
C ALA A 28 -6.99 -9.51 7.02
N LYS A 29 -6.34 -9.58 5.86
CA LYS A 29 -5.79 -10.83 5.33
C LYS A 29 -4.30 -10.87 5.61
N PRO A 30 -3.80 -11.84 6.39
CA PRO A 30 -2.38 -12.03 6.57
C PRO A 30 -1.67 -12.20 5.22
N VAL A 31 -0.53 -11.53 5.08
CA VAL A 31 0.36 -11.71 3.92
C VAL A 31 1.42 -12.74 4.32
N ALA A 32 1.56 -13.78 3.53
CA ALA A 32 2.62 -14.78 3.73
C ALA A 32 3.97 -14.20 3.32
N ASP A 33 5.04 -14.82 3.79
CA ASP A 33 6.42 -14.42 3.51
C ASP A 33 6.68 -14.27 2.02
N PHE A 34 7.39 -13.21 1.70
CA PHE A 34 7.89 -12.90 0.36
C PHE A 34 9.30 -12.35 0.45
N GLN A 35 10.02 -12.37 -0.67
CA GLN A 35 11.37 -11.85 -0.74
C GLN A 35 11.54 -10.99 -1.98
N LEU A 36 11.75 -9.69 -1.76
CA LEU A 36 12.11 -8.71 -2.77
C LEU A 36 13.44 -8.07 -2.39
N THR A 37 13.96 -7.23 -3.28
CA THR A 37 15.12 -6.37 -3.03
C THR A 37 14.68 -4.92 -3.20
N ASP A 38 15.02 -4.06 -2.24
CA ASP A 38 14.69 -2.65 -2.35
C ASP A 38 15.64 -1.91 -3.31
N HIS A 39 15.30 -0.68 -3.65
CA HIS A 39 16.09 0.18 -4.56
C HIS A 39 17.49 0.54 -4.02
N ARG A 40 17.79 0.22 -2.77
CA ARG A 40 19.12 0.37 -2.14
C ARG A 40 19.91 -0.94 -2.12
N GLY A 41 19.36 -2.00 -2.70
CA GLY A 41 19.97 -3.33 -2.74
C GLY A 41 19.81 -4.14 -1.45
N GLN A 42 18.90 -3.73 -0.54
CA GLN A 42 18.66 -4.44 0.71
C GLN A 42 17.48 -5.41 0.57
N PRO A 43 17.46 -6.53 1.31
CA PRO A 43 16.28 -7.39 1.37
C PRO A 43 15.04 -6.60 1.81
N PHE A 44 13.92 -6.80 1.09
CA PHE A 44 12.62 -6.26 1.43
C PHE A 44 11.63 -7.42 1.60
N THR A 45 11.16 -7.61 2.82
CA THR A 45 10.39 -8.77 3.24
C THR A 45 9.17 -8.35 4.07
N LEU A 46 8.39 -9.30 4.55
CA LEU A 46 7.27 -9.03 5.47
C LEU A 46 7.70 -8.24 6.72
N GLU A 47 8.92 -8.46 7.22
CA GLU A 47 9.44 -7.72 8.39
C GLU A 47 9.53 -6.20 8.14
N ASN A 48 9.76 -5.76 6.90
CA ASN A 48 9.79 -4.34 6.55
C ASN A 48 8.39 -3.70 6.54
N LEU A 49 7.33 -4.51 6.53
CA LEU A 49 5.95 -4.03 6.62
C LEU A 49 5.48 -3.91 8.08
N ARG A 50 6.04 -4.72 8.99
CA ARG A 50 5.66 -4.72 10.40
C ARG A 50 5.96 -3.39 11.08
N ASP A 51 5.12 -3.02 12.03
CA ASP A 51 5.15 -1.75 12.75
C ASP A 51 5.02 -0.52 11.84
N ASN A 52 4.59 -0.72 10.59
CA ASN A 52 4.37 0.33 9.60
C ASN A 52 3.01 0.19 8.93
N TRP A 53 2.27 1.29 8.84
CA TRP A 53 1.27 1.42 7.80
C TRP A 53 1.96 1.53 6.46
N THR A 54 1.47 0.82 5.45
CA THR A 54 2.12 0.78 4.13
C THR A 54 1.09 0.95 3.02
N PHE A 55 1.28 1.98 2.19
CA PHE A 55 0.66 2.06 0.87
C PHE A 55 1.55 1.34 -0.14
N ALA A 56 1.07 0.23 -0.69
CA ALA A 56 1.76 -0.51 -1.74
C ALA A 56 1.09 -0.27 -3.09
N PHE A 57 1.86 0.18 -4.06
CA PHE A 57 1.44 0.36 -5.44
C PHE A 57 2.27 -0.54 -6.36
N PHE A 58 1.60 -1.25 -7.26
CA PHE A 58 2.21 -2.21 -8.17
C PHE A 58 2.25 -1.63 -9.58
N GLY A 59 3.44 -1.57 -10.15
CA GLY A 59 3.64 -0.94 -11.46
C GLY A 59 5.00 -1.25 -12.05
N TYR A 60 5.40 -0.50 -13.07
CA TYR A 60 6.72 -0.63 -13.70
C TYR A 60 7.24 0.73 -14.15
N THR A 61 8.56 0.88 -14.23
CA THR A 61 9.18 2.20 -14.46
C THR A 61 8.95 2.75 -15.88
N HIS A 62 8.73 1.86 -16.85
CA HIS A 62 8.47 2.21 -18.25
C HIS A 62 6.98 2.47 -18.55
N CYS A 63 6.12 2.53 -17.51
CA CYS A 63 4.72 2.87 -17.67
C CYS A 63 4.58 4.35 -18.08
N PRO A 64 3.90 4.64 -19.20
CA PRO A 64 3.88 6.01 -19.74
C PRO A 64 2.94 6.96 -18.99
N ASP A 65 2.00 6.47 -18.17
CA ASP A 65 0.91 7.30 -17.65
C ASP A 65 0.52 6.95 -16.21
N VAL A 66 -0.13 5.81 -15.96
CA VAL A 66 -0.79 5.53 -14.68
C VAL A 66 0.19 5.43 -13.51
N CYS A 67 1.39 4.86 -13.71
CA CYS A 67 2.36 4.72 -12.63
C CYS A 67 2.91 6.08 -12.15
N PRO A 68 3.45 6.96 -13.02
CA PRO A 68 3.92 8.26 -12.57
C PRO A 68 2.80 9.11 -11.95
N THR A 69 1.58 9.05 -12.51
CA THR A 69 0.43 9.77 -11.96
C THR A 69 0.06 9.28 -10.56
N SER A 70 0.00 7.96 -10.34
CA SER A 70 -0.32 7.38 -9.04
C SER A 70 0.79 7.65 -8.00
N MET A 71 2.06 7.58 -8.39
CA MET A 71 3.17 7.90 -7.50
C MET A 71 3.19 9.38 -7.10
N ALA A 72 2.92 10.29 -8.04
CA ALA A 72 2.80 11.72 -7.75
C ALA A 72 1.60 12.01 -6.83
N MET A 73 0.49 11.29 -7.00
CA MET A 73 -0.67 11.37 -6.12
C MET A 73 -0.35 10.85 -4.71
N LEU A 74 0.34 9.70 -4.56
CA LEU A 74 0.80 9.20 -3.26
C LEU A 74 1.75 10.19 -2.56
N ALA A 75 2.59 10.92 -3.31
CA ALA A 75 3.39 12.00 -2.74
C ALA A 75 2.53 13.17 -2.24
N GLN A 76 1.36 13.43 -2.84
CA GLN A 76 0.40 14.40 -2.30
C GLN A 76 -0.26 13.87 -1.01
N VAL A 77 -0.63 12.59 -0.96
CA VAL A 77 -1.14 11.95 0.27
C VAL A 77 -0.13 12.12 1.41
N GLN A 78 1.16 11.84 1.18
CA GLN A 78 2.20 12.01 2.20
C GLN A 78 2.26 13.45 2.72
N ARG A 79 2.32 14.46 1.83
CA ARG A 79 2.35 15.87 2.23
C ARG A 79 1.12 16.29 3.04
N LYS A 80 -0.06 15.72 2.75
CA LYS A 80 -1.29 15.99 3.52
C LYS A 80 -1.22 15.36 4.90
N LEU A 81 -0.71 14.15 5.00
CA LEU A 81 -0.54 13.44 6.28
C LEU A 81 0.54 14.09 7.16
N GLU A 82 1.60 14.65 6.57
CA GLU A 82 2.63 15.43 7.28
C GLU A 82 2.07 16.67 7.99
N GLN A 83 0.95 17.20 7.51
CA GLN A 83 0.28 18.37 8.06
C GLN A 83 -0.78 18.01 9.12
N GLN A 84 -0.99 16.71 9.38
CA GLN A 84 -1.97 16.27 10.38
C GLN A 84 -1.37 16.22 11.77
N ASP A 85 -2.02 16.92 12.71
CA ASP A 85 -1.66 16.83 14.12
C ASP A 85 -1.97 15.43 14.68
N GLY A 86 -1.08 14.91 15.54
CA GLY A 86 -1.30 13.63 16.23
C GLY A 86 -1.02 12.38 15.40
N LEU A 87 -0.36 12.51 14.25
CA LEU A 87 0.15 11.37 13.50
C LEU A 87 1.62 11.12 13.89
N ASP A 88 1.84 10.16 14.79
CA ASP A 88 3.17 9.86 15.33
C ASP A 88 4.16 9.36 14.28
N LYS A 89 3.65 8.66 13.25
CA LYS A 89 4.45 8.09 12.18
C LYS A 89 3.67 8.11 10.86
N LEU A 90 4.31 8.61 9.83
CA LEU A 90 3.78 8.57 8.47
C LEU A 90 3.74 7.14 7.93
N PRO A 91 2.73 6.77 7.14
CA PRO A 91 2.76 5.51 6.41
C PRO A 91 3.92 5.50 5.42
N GLN A 92 4.59 4.37 5.28
CA GLN A 92 5.54 4.20 4.18
C GLN A 92 4.80 4.00 2.86
N VAL A 93 5.45 4.38 1.76
CA VAL A 93 4.97 4.11 0.40
C VAL A 93 5.96 3.19 -0.30
N VAL A 94 5.45 2.08 -0.81
CA VAL A 94 6.25 1.07 -1.49
C VAL A 94 5.74 0.90 -2.92
N PHE A 95 6.61 1.18 -3.88
CA PHE A 95 6.41 0.83 -5.28
C PHE A 95 6.98 -0.58 -5.51
N VAL A 96 6.13 -1.53 -5.86
CA VAL A 96 6.55 -2.91 -6.19
C VAL A 96 6.54 -3.08 -7.71
N SER A 97 7.71 -3.35 -8.27
CA SER A 97 7.79 -3.60 -9.71
C SER A 97 7.14 -4.94 -10.09
N VAL A 98 6.33 -4.90 -11.14
CA VAL A 98 5.74 -6.07 -11.82
C VAL A 98 6.48 -6.43 -13.11
N ASP A 99 7.60 -5.76 -13.37
CA ASP A 99 8.46 -5.99 -14.54
C ASP A 99 9.94 -6.13 -14.14
N PRO A 100 10.28 -7.17 -13.40
CA PRO A 100 11.63 -7.33 -12.86
C PRO A 100 12.71 -7.52 -13.94
N GLU A 101 12.33 -7.81 -15.18
CA GLU A 101 13.28 -7.94 -16.29
C GLU A 101 13.89 -6.60 -16.68
N ARG A 102 13.10 -5.50 -16.64
CA ARG A 102 13.56 -4.15 -16.98
C ARG A 102 13.85 -3.28 -15.77
N ASP A 103 13.10 -3.47 -14.69
CA ASP A 103 13.19 -2.62 -13.49
C ASP A 103 14.31 -3.08 -12.56
N THR A 104 15.54 -2.69 -12.92
CA THR A 104 16.71 -2.95 -12.07
C THR A 104 16.71 -2.10 -10.81
N THR A 105 17.44 -2.51 -9.78
CA THR A 105 17.67 -1.73 -8.55
C THR A 105 18.19 -0.33 -8.86
N ALA A 106 19.11 -0.20 -9.83
CA ALA A 106 19.66 1.08 -10.27
C ALA A 106 18.57 2.00 -10.88
N LEU A 107 17.66 1.45 -11.67
CA LEU A 107 16.57 2.22 -12.26
C LEU A 107 15.54 2.64 -11.20
N LEU A 108 15.17 1.72 -10.30
CA LEU A 108 14.27 2.02 -9.18
C LEU A 108 14.86 3.08 -8.25
N SER A 109 16.19 3.11 -8.06
CA SER A 109 16.87 4.11 -7.23
C SER A 109 16.82 5.53 -7.79
N GLN A 110 16.52 5.68 -9.09
CA GLN A 110 16.29 6.97 -9.75
C GLN A 110 14.80 7.29 -9.82
N PHE A 111 13.97 6.31 -10.12
CA PHE A 111 12.54 6.48 -10.36
C PHE A 111 11.78 6.85 -9.08
N VAL A 112 11.95 6.09 -8.01
CA VAL A 112 11.10 6.22 -6.81
C VAL A 112 11.38 7.51 -6.03
N PRO A 113 12.65 7.91 -5.76
CA PRO A 113 12.94 9.13 -5.04
C PRO A 113 12.57 10.42 -5.81
N TYR A 114 12.37 10.33 -7.12
CA TYR A 114 11.87 11.46 -7.92
C TYR A 114 10.51 11.97 -7.42
N PHE A 115 9.64 11.08 -6.93
CA PHE A 115 8.33 11.45 -6.40
C PHE A 115 8.40 11.90 -4.94
N HIS A 116 9.17 11.16 -4.13
CA HIS A 116 9.37 11.49 -2.73
C HIS A 116 10.62 10.76 -2.18
N PRO A 117 11.51 11.43 -1.45
CA PRO A 117 12.77 10.82 -0.97
C PRO A 117 12.57 9.65 0.00
N GLY A 118 11.44 9.60 0.70
CA GLY A 118 11.08 8.54 1.63
C GLY A 118 10.41 7.33 0.99
N PHE A 119 10.12 7.35 -0.33
CA PHE A 119 9.48 6.22 -0.98
C PHE A 119 10.46 5.07 -1.21
N ILE A 120 9.92 3.85 -1.17
CA ILE A 120 10.70 2.62 -1.35
C ILE A 120 10.29 2.01 -2.68
N GLY A 121 11.26 1.68 -3.53
CA GLY A 121 11.06 0.84 -4.70
C GLY A 121 11.53 -0.57 -4.37
N ALA A 122 10.78 -1.59 -4.72
CA ALA A 122 11.15 -2.98 -4.51
C ALA A 122 10.86 -3.81 -5.76
N SER A 123 11.74 -4.77 -6.04
CA SER A 123 11.61 -5.72 -7.15
C SER A 123 12.10 -7.09 -6.69
N GLY A 124 11.60 -8.15 -7.29
CA GLY A 124 12.03 -9.52 -7.04
C GLY A 124 12.10 -10.31 -8.34
N ASP A 125 12.39 -11.60 -8.23
CA ASP A 125 12.18 -12.48 -9.38
C ASP A 125 10.67 -12.61 -9.69
N GLN A 126 10.39 -13.18 -10.86
CA GLN A 126 9.00 -13.34 -11.33
C GLN A 126 8.16 -14.19 -10.36
N GLN A 127 8.75 -15.21 -9.72
CA GLN A 127 8.03 -16.10 -8.81
C GLN A 127 7.65 -15.38 -7.51
N ASN A 128 8.56 -14.62 -6.91
CA ASN A 128 8.31 -13.84 -5.70
C ASN A 128 7.29 -12.72 -5.97
N THR A 129 7.44 -12.01 -7.09
CA THR A 129 6.49 -10.97 -7.53
C THR A 129 5.09 -11.56 -7.72
N LEU A 130 4.97 -12.69 -8.43
CA LEU A 130 3.69 -13.38 -8.66
C LEU A 130 3.06 -13.89 -7.35
N SER A 131 3.88 -14.40 -6.42
CA SER A 131 3.40 -14.85 -5.12
C SER A 131 2.78 -13.69 -4.33
N LEU A 132 3.44 -12.55 -4.24
CA LEU A 132 2.95 -11.38 -3.51
C LEU A 132 1.69 -10.78 -4.18
N THR A 133 1.71 -10.59 -5.49
CA THR A 133 0.58 -9.99 -6.24
C THR A 133 -0.68 -10.84 -6.12
N ARG A 134 -0.59 -12.16 -6.16
CA ARG A 134 -1.73 -13.07 -5.97
C ARG A 134 -2.36 -12.94 -4.58
N GLN A 135 -1.56 -12.79 -3.53
CA GLN A 135 -2.05 -12.63 -2.17
C GLN A 135 -2.85 -11.33 -2.00
N LEU A 136 -2.45 -10.28 -2.73
CA LEU A 136 -3.04 -8.95 -2.68
C LEU A 136 -4.11 -8.69 -3.75
N GLY A 137 -4.39 -9.69 -4.60
CA GLY A 137 -5.39 -9.57 -5.67
C GLY A 137 -4.96 -8.64 -6.82
N ILE A 138 -3.66 -8.42 -7.00
CA ILE A 138 -3.10 -7.63 -8.09
C ILE A 138 -2.93 -8.50 -9.33
N LEU A 139 -3.52 -8.05 -10.43
CA LEU A 139 -3.36 -8.68 -11.74
C LEU A 139 -2.38 -7.86 -12.58
N TYR A 140 -1.52 -8.54 -13.30
CA TYR A 140 -0.62 -7.91 -14.27
C TYR A 140 -0.26 -8.89 -15.40
N GLY A 141 0.12 -8.36 -16.55
CA GLY A 141 0.53 -9.16 -17.69
C GLY A 141 1.16 -8.32 -18.80
N LYS A 142 2.14 -8.87 -19.51
CA LYS A 142 2.74 -8.22 -20.69
C LYS A 142 1.70 -8.16 -21.81
N THR A 143 1.67 -7.03 -22.52
CA THR A 143 0.78 -6.80 -23.67
C THR A 143 1.58 -6.34 -24.89
N GLY A 144 1.08 -6.63 -26.08
CA GLY A 144 1.79 -6.39 -27.34
C GLY A 144 2.79 -7.50 -27.67
N ASP A 145 3.82 -7.14 -28.46
CA ASP A 145 4.92 -8.05 -28.76
C ASP A 145 5.88 -8.14 -27.57
N SER A 146 5.69 -9.17 -26.75
CA SER A 146 6.50 -9.39 -25.56
C SER A 146 7.98 -9.71 -25.82
N ALA A 147 8.35 -9.93 -27.08
CA ALA A 147 9.73 -10.13 -27.51
C ALA A 147 10.42 -8.78 -27.87
N ALA A 148 9.65 -7.70 -27.98
CA ALA A 148 10.20 -6.37 -28.22
C ALA A 148 10.63 -5.71 -26.88
N ASP A 149 11.70 -4.92 -26.89
CA ASP A 149 12.20 -4.23 -25.70
C ASP A 149 11.22 -3.16 -25.14
N ASN A 150 10.22 -2.76 -25.92
CA ASN A 150 9.26 -1.70 -25.60
C ASN A 150 7.83 -2.21 -25.35
N TYR A 151 7.66 -3.45 -24.84
CA TYR A 151 6.35 -3.96 -24.47
C TYR A 151 5.71 -3.15 -23.33
N LEU A 152 4.37 -3.16 -23.26
CA LEU A 152 3.62 -2.62 -22.13
C LEU A 152 3.28 -3.75 -21.14
N VAL A 153 3.03 -3.36 -19.89
CA VAL A 153 2.52 -4.28 -18.87
C VAL A 153 1.19 -3.72 -18.37
N ASP A 154 0.11 -4.42 -18.68
CA ASP A 154 -1.17 -4.15 -18.03
C ASP A 154 -1.09 -4.56 -16.57
N HIS A 155 -1.56 -3.73 -15.67
CA HIS A 155 -1.57 -4.03 -14.24
C HIS A 155 -2.73 -3.33 -13.53
N SER A 156 -3.14 -3.91 -12.40
CA SER A 156 -4.11 -3.27 -11.51
C SER A 156 -3.54 -1.95 -10.99
N ALA A 157 -4.27 -0.86 -11.19
CA ALA A 157 -3.86 0.46 -10.68
C ALA A 157 -4.29 0.69 -9.22
N ALA A 158 -4.76 -0.35 -8.52
CA ALA A 158 -5.17 -0.25 -7.13
C ALA A 158 -3.99 0.02 -6.19
N ILE A 159 -4.23 0.85 -5.18
CA ILE A 159 -3.31 1.05 -4.05
C ILE A 159 -3.80 0.15 -2.91
N ILE A 160 -2.89 -0.67 -2.41
CA ILE A 160 -3.14 -1.58 -1.28
C ILE A 160 -2.67 -0.91 0.00
N LEU A 161 -3.50 -0.94 1.04
CA LEU A 161 -3.10 -0.53 2.39
C LEU A 161 -2.84 -1.78 3.23
N LEU A 162 -1.62 -1.86 3.76
CA LEU A 162 -1.20 -2.88 4.72
C LEU A 162 -1.10 -2.23 6.09
N ASP A 163 -1.56 -2.96 7.12
CA ASP A 163 -1.54 -2.50 8.51
C ASP A 163 -0.20 -2.82 9.21
N PRO A 164 0.02 -2.37 10.46
CA PRO A 164 1.25 -2.64 11.21
C PRO A 164 1.52 -4.12 11.51
N ASP A 165 0.54 -5.00 11.37
CA ASP A 165 0.74 -6.44 11.44
C ASP A 165 1.27 -7.02 10.12
N GLY A 166 1.41 -6.19 9.08
CA GLY A 166 1.78 -6.59 7.71
C GLY A 166 0.62 -7.24 6.96
N ALA A 167 -0.62 -7.06 7.42
CA ALA A 167 -1.79 -7.66 6.80
C ALA A 167 -2.49 -6.71 5.82
N PHE A 168 -3.08 -7.25 4.76
CA PHE A 168 -3.89 -6.50 3.80
C PHE A 168 -5.18 -6.01 4.44
N ARG A 169 -5.31 -4.70 4.62
CA ARG A 169 -6.39 -4.04 5.37
C ARG A 169 -7.43 -3.37 4.49
N ALA A 170 -6.99 -2.64 3.46
CA ALA A 170 -7.90 -1.89 2.59
C ALA A 170 -7.32 -1.73 1.18
N VAL A 171 -8.18 -1.39 0.22
CA VAL A 171 -7.82 -1.11 -1.17
C VAL A 171 -8.44 0.20 -1.62
N PHE A 172 -7.68 0.98 -2.39
CA PHE A 172 -8.14 2.20 -3.06
C PHE A 172 -8.09 1.99 -4.57
N GLY A 173 -9.27 2.05 -5.19
CA GLY A 173 -9.41 1.94 -6.65
C GLY A 173 -9.26 3.30 -7.35
N VAL A 174 -9.10 3.25 -8.68
CA VAL A 174 -9.11 4.45 -9.53
C VAL A 174 -10.53 5.00 -9.75
N PRO A 175 -10.69 6.32 -9.97
CA PRO A 175 -9.65 7.34 -9.98
C PRO A 175 -9.19 7.70 -8.55
N HIS A 176 -7.90 7.97 -8.37
CA HIS A 176 -7.34 8.29 -7.06
C HIS A 176 -7.48 9.78 -6.74
N ASP A 177 -7.91 10.09 -5.51
CA ASP A 177 -7.94 11.43 -4.95
C ASP A 177 -7.13 11.48 -3.65
N ALA A 178 -6.16 12.39 -3.58
CA ALA A 178 -5.22 12.46 -2.46
C ALA A 178 -5.89 12.91 -1.14
N ASP A 179 -6.92 13.77 -1.19
CA ASP A 179 -7.66 14.20 0.00
C ASP A 179 -8.50 13.06 0.56
N LEU A 180 -9.21 12.36 -0.33
CA LEU A 180 -10.06 11.24 0.06
C LEU A 180 -9.23 10.08 0.63
N ILE A 181 -8.10 9.73 -0.01
CA ILE A 181 -7.20 8.67 0.47
C ILE A 181 -6.59 9.03 1.82
N ALA A 182 -6.13 10.27 2.01
CA ALA A 182 -5.57 10.70 3.29
C ALA A 182 -6.62 10.64 4.42
N ASN A 183 -7.84 11.12 4.18
CA ASN A 183 -8.94 11.08 5.15
C ASN A 183 -9.37 9.64 5.48
N ASP A 184 -9.51 8.80 4.46
CA ASP A 184 -9.88 7.40 4.63
C ASP A 184 -8.78 6.63 5.40
N PHE A 185 -7.49 6.91 5.12
CA PHE A 185 -6.39 6.34 5.88
C PHE A 185 -6.48 6.67 7.37
N LEU A 186 -6.71 7.94 7.72
CA LEU A 186 -6.86 8.36 9.12
C LEU A 186 -8.06 7.66 9.79
N ALA A 187 -9.18 7.54 9.09
CA ALA A 187 -10.35 6.82 9.60
C ALA A 187 -10.06 5.33 9.84
N ILE A 188 -9.33 4.68 8.92
CA ILE A 188 -8.92 3.28 9.05
C ILE A 188 -7.93 3.10 10.20
N LYS A 189 -6.93 3.98 10.33
CA LYS A 189 -5.94 3.97 11.42
C LYS A 189 -6.63 4.09 12.78
N ASN A 190 -7.50 5.09 12.95
CA ASN A 190 -8.23 5.30 14.20
C ASN A 190 -9.12 4.09 14.56
N TYR A 191 -9.77 3.50 13.56
CA TYR A 191 -10.57 2.29 13.75
C TYR A 191 -9.70 1.10 14.16
N TYR A 192 -8.55 0.91 13.53
CA TYR A 192 -7.59 -0.13 13.89
C TYR A 192 -7.14 0.01 15.34
N GLU A 193 -6.72 1.20 15.78
CA GLU A 193 -6.26 1.47 17.15
C GLU A 193 -7.37 1.26 18.19
N ALA A 194 -8.60 1.58 17.86
CA ALA A 194 -9.75 1.37 18.76
C ALA A 194 -10.20 -0.09 18.85
N THR A 195 -9.68 -0.99 18.02
CA THR A 195 -10.09 -2.40 17.95
C THR A 195 -9.01 -3.41 18.38
N GLN A 196 -7.83 -2.91 18.83
CA GLN A 196 -6.69 -3.73 19.35
C GLN A 196 -6.89 -4.20 20.79
#